data_b739cffc3a7e90052205166c99bd5316
#
_entry.id   b739cffc3a7e90052205166c99bd5316
#
_cell.length_a   1.000
_cell.length_b   1.000
_cell.length_c   1.000
_cell.angle_alpha   90.00
_cell.angle_beta   90.00
_cell.angle_gamma   90.00
#
_symmetry.space_group_name_H-M   'P 1'
#
loop_
_entity.id
_entity.type
_entity.pdbx_description
1 polymer ?
#
loop_
_entity_poly.entity_id
_entity_poly.type
_entity_poly.pdbx_seq_one_letter_code
_entity_poly.pdbx_strand_id
1 'polypeptide(L)'
;MDFKVNFEDDRIQIKLLQQEEFNDLYAIAKDPKIWEQHPENDRWKIDKFSIFFNNGIENEFGIYKIIDKKNNRLIGSSRFYSFDQRNKAIRLGFTFIITEYWGTTTNFRVKKLMIDNAFKYVDKIYFDIG
;
A
#
# COMPACT_ATOMS: atom_id res chain seq x y z
N MET A 1 14.64 10.81 8.81
CA MET A 1 13.71 9.68 8.64
C MET A 1 13.03 9.81 7.29
N ASP A 2 13.24 8.86 6.42
CA ASP A 2 12.70 8.92 5.07
C ASP A 2 11.97 7.62 4.72
N PHE A 3 10.63 7.65 4.84
CA PHE A 3 9.79 6.51 4.46
C PHE A 3 9.52 6.45 2.94
N LYS A 4 10.02 7.43 2.17
CA LYS A 4 9.78 7.50 0.73
C LYS A 4 10.83 6.79 -0.10
N VAL A 5 11.59 5.88 0.50
CA VAL A 5 12.56 5.06 -0.23
C VAL A 5 11.89 3.81 -0.80
N ASN A 6 12.43 3.33 -1.91
CA ASN A 6 11.99 2.07 -2.50
C ASN A 6 12.69 0.90 -1.82
N PHE A 7 12.00 -0.22 -1.69
CA PHE A 7 12.55 -1.42 -1.06
C PHE A 7 11.95 -2.69 -1.66
N GLU A 8 12.69 -3.79 -1.53
CA GLU A 8 12.32 -5.02 -2.23
C GLU A 8 12.92 -6.26 -1.58
N ASP A 9 12.34 -7.43 -1.90
CA ASP A 9 12.98 -8.73 -1.70
C ASP A 9 13.18 -9.38 -3.08
N ASP A 10 13.36 -10.69 -3.14
CA ASP A 10 13.59 -11.41 -4.41
C ASP A 10 12.32 -11.54 -5.26
N ARG A 11 11.14 -11.30 -4.70
CA ARG A 11 9.85 -11.49 -5.37
C ARG A 11 9.03 -10.24 -5.51
N ILE A 12 9.11 -9.33 -4.55
CA ILE A 12 8.25 -8.14 -4.46
C ILE A 12 9.11 -6.89 -4.42
N GLN A 13 8.71 -5.90 -5.18
CA GLN A 13 9.28 -4.55 -5.14
C GLN A 13 8.20 -3.57 -4.70
N ILE A 14 8.55 -2.69 -3.76
CA ILE A 14 7.66 -1.65 -3.27
C ILE A 14 8.30 -0.31 -3.59
N LYS A 15 7.62 0.48 -4.40
CA LYS A 15 8.11 1.77 -4.91
C LYS A 15 7.12 2.87 -4.61
N LEU A 16 7.63 4.08 -4.44
CA LEU A 16 6.77 5.24 -4.33
C LEU A 16 5.96 5.41 -5.61
N LEU A 17 4.65 5.59 -5.45
CA LEU A 17 3.72 5.82 -6.56
C LEU A 17 3.71 7.32 -6.89
N GLN A 18 3.68 7.64 -8.17
CA GLN A 18 3.61 9.01 -8.64
C GLN A 18 2.17 9.39 -9.03
N GLN A 19 1.87 10.68 -8.98
CA GLN A 19 0.54 11.17 -9.31
C GLN A 19 0.10 10.78 -10.72
N GLU A 20 1.03 10.74 -11.66
CA GLU A 20 0.79 10.39 -13.06
C GLU A 20 0.37 8.94 -13.24
N GLU A 21 0.54 8.11 -12.21
CA GLU A 21 0.23 6.67 -12.27
C GLU A 21 -1.19 6.34 -11.83
N PHE A 22 -2.07 7.35 -11.71
CA PHE A 22 -3.47 7.15 -11.29
C PHE A 22 -4.16 6.08 -12.15
N ASN A 23 -4.06 6.19 -13.46
CA ASN A 23 -4.75 5.26 -14.36
C ASN A 23 -4.24 3.84 -14.24
N ASP A 24 -2.93 3.68 -14.04
CA ASP A 24 -2.32 2.36 -13.87
C ASP A 24 -2.85 1.68 -12.60
N LEU A 25 -2.91 2.41 -11.50
CA LEU A 25 -3.40 1.84 -10.25
C LEU A 25 -4.90 1.60 -10.30
N TYR A 26 -5.68 2.53 -10.87
CA TYR A 26 -7.12 2.35 -10.99
C TYR A 26 -7.48 1.16 -11.87
N ALA A 27 -6.69 0.88 -12.89
CA ALA A 27 -6.93 -0.26 -13.78
C ALA A 27 -7.02 -1.58 -13.01
N ILE A 28 -6.26 -1.72 -11.92
CA ILE A 28 -6.32 -2.92 -11.08
C ILE A 28 -7.28 -2.75 -9.90
N ALA A 29 -7.49 -1.52 -9.42
CA ALA A 29 -8.32 -1.24 -8.25
C ALA A 29 -9.82 -1.25 -8.54
N LYS A 30 -10.22 -1.18 -9.80
CA LYS A 30 -11.65 -1.09 -10.18
C LYS A 30 -12.41 -2.41 -10.04
N ASP A 31 -11.75 -3.49 -9.63
CA ASP A 31 -12.40 -4.77 -9.38
C ASP A 31 -13.12 -4.72 -8.02
N PRO A 32 -14.47 -4.81 -8.01
CA PRO A 32 -15.21 -4.72 -6.75
C PRO A 32 -14.84 -5.78 -5.72
N LYS A 33 -14.35 -6.94 -6.16
CA LYS A 33 -13.98 -8.03 -5.26
C LYS A 33 -12.86 -7.64 -4.31
N ILE A 34 -11.96 -6.76 -4.74
CA ILE A 34 -10.85 -6.28 -3.89
C ILE A 34 -11.40 -5.63 -2.63
N TRP A 35 -12.52 -4.92 -2.72
CA TRP A 35 -13.03 -4.05 -1.68
C TRP A 35 -14.18 -4.64 -0.85
N GLU A 36 -14.71 -5.81 -1.23
CA GLU A 36 -15.88 -6.40 -0.57
C GLU A 36 -15.74 -6.52 0.95
N GLN A 37 -14.54 -6.84 1.42
CA GLN A 37 -14.25 -7.06 2.83
C GLN A 37 -13.77 -5.80 3.55
N HIS A 38 -13.62 -4.69 2.83
CA HIS A 38 -13.15 -3.43 3.42
C HIS A 38 -14.32 -2.63 3.98
N PRO A 39 -14.09 -1.84 5.05
CA PRO A 39 -15.12 -0.91 5.54
C PRO A 39 -15.59 0.06 4.45
N GLU A 40 -14.64 0.54 3.63
CA GLU A 40 -14.93 1.39 2.46
C GLU A 40 -15.02 0.50 1.23
N ASN A 41 -16.15 -0.18 1.06
CA ASN A 41 -16.29 -1.23 0.05
C ASN A 41 -16.66 -0.71 -1.35
N ASP A 42 -16.72 0.60 -1.55
CA ASP A 42 -17.08 1.23 -2.83
C ASP A 42 -15.90 1.90 -3.55
N ARG A 43 -14.67 1.64 -3.12
CA ARG A 43 -13.47 2.24 -3.72
C ARG A 43 -13.18 1.79 -5.15
N TRP A 44 -13.90 0.80 -5.66
CA TRP A 44 -13.83 0.44 -7.07
C TRP A 44 -14.49 1.48 -7.97
N LYS A 45 -15.34 2.35 -7.41
CA LYS A 45 -15.93 3.46 -8.15
C LYS A 45 -14.91 4.58 -8.30
N ILE A 46 -14.85 5.18 -9.49
CA ILE A 46 -13.78 6.13 -9.80
C ILE A 46 -13.77 7.35 -8.87
N ASP A 47 -14.95 7.85 -8.49
CA ASP A 47 -15.03 9.01 -7.58
C ASP A 47 -14.47 8.67 -6.18
N LYS A 48 -14.78 7.49 -5.68
CA LYS A 48 -14.29 7.02 -4.38
C LYS A 48 -12.80 6.67 -4.44
N PHE A 49 -12.37 6.02 -5.52
CA PHE A 49 -10.96 5.72 -5.70
C PHE A 49 -10.12 7.00 -5.83
N SER A 50 -10.66 8.03 -6.48
CA SER A 50 -9.97 9.31 -6.62
C SER A 50 -9.68 9.95 -5.25
N ILE A 51 -10.63 9.87 -4.33
CA ILE A 51 -10.43 10.36 -2.95
C ILE A 51 -9.33 9.54 -2.27
N PHE A 52 -9.39 8.24 -2.36
CA PHE A 52 -8.39 7.32 -1.80
C PHE A 52 -6.99 7.64 -2.35
N PHE A 53 -6.88 7.79 -3.66
CA PHE A 53 -5.61 8.05 -4.33
C PHE A 53 -5.04 9.42 -3.96
N ASN A 54 -5.86 10.47 -4.00
CA ASN A 54 -5.41 11.82 -3.71
C ASN A 54 -4.97 11.96 -2.25
N ASN A 55 -5.69 11.33 -1.32
CA ASN A 55 -5.27 11.30 0.07
C ASN A 55 -3.90 10.62 0.23
N GLY A 56 -3.63 9.58 -0.57
CA GLY A 56 -2.34 8.91 -0.57
C GLY A 56 -1.22 9.79 -1.12
N ILE A 57 -1.47 10.49 -2.21
CA ILE A 57 -0.48 11.40 -2.81
C ILE A 57 -0.15 12.55 -1.84
N GLU A 58 -1.14 13.09 -1.15
CA GLU A 58 -0.97 14.19 -0.19
C GLU A 58 -0.45 13.72 1.17
N ASN A 59 -0.48 12.43 1.43
CA ASN A 59 0.00 11.86 2.68
C ASN A 59 1.49 12.18 2.89
N GLU A 60 1.88 12.45 4.13
CA GLU A 60 3.26 12.80 4.49
C GLU A 60 4.28 11.81 3.95
N PHE A 61 3.95 10.52 3.96
CA PHE A 61 4.84 9.44 3.53
C PHE A 61 4.53 8.93 2.13
N GLY A 62 3.55 9.54 1.45
CA GLY A 62 3.15 9.13 0.12
C GLY A 62 2.34 7.84 0.10
N ILE A 63 2.31 7.24 -1.06
CA ILE A 63 1.64 5.96 -1.32
C ILE A 63 2.62 5.08 -2.09
N TYR A 64 2.67 3.80 -1.75
CA TYR A 64 3.54 2.84 -2.43
C TYR A 64 2.75 1.99 -3.39
N LYS A 65 3.37 1.66 -4.52
CA LYS A 65 2.88 0.62 -5.42
C LYS A 65 3.62 -0.68 -5.15
N ILE A 66 2.93 -1.78 -5.31
CA ILE A 66 3.46 -3.12 -5.09
C ILE A 66 3.60 -3.80 -6.44
N ILE A 67 4.79 -4.30 -6.75
CA ILE A 67 5.13 -4.89 -8.04
C ILE A 67 5.61 -6.32 -7.81
N ASP A 68 5.06 -7.25 -8.60
CA ASP A 68 5.59 -8.61 -8.72
C ASP A 68 6.79 -8.56 -9.65
N LYS A 69 7.99 -8.81 -9.11
CA LYS A 69 9.23 -8.73 -9.88
C LYS A 69 9.34 -9.79 -10.97
N LYS A 70 8.67 -10.92 -10.81
CA LYS A 70 8.73 -12.01 -11.77
C LYS A 70 8.24 -11.59 -13.15
N ASN A 71 7.17 -10.79 -13.20
CA ASN A 71 6.56 -10.36 -14.45
C ASN A 71 6.45 -8.83 -14.58
N ASN A 72 7.06 -8.10 -13.64
CA ASN A 72 7.03 -6.64 -13.58
C ASN A 72 5.59 -6.09 -13.57
N ARG A 73 4.70 -6.76 -12.85
CA ARG A 73 3.27 -6.45 -12.82
C ARG A 73 2.91 -5.66 -11.59
N LEU A 74 2.17 -4.56 -11.77
CA LEU A 74 1.57 -3.81 -10.67
C LEU A 74 0.42 -4.64 -10.08
N ILE A 75 0.48 -4.92 -8.77
CA ILE A 75 -0.47 -5.83 -8.12
C ILE A 75 -1.19 -5.23 -6.92
N GLY A 76 -0.84 -4.04 -6.50
CA GLY A 76 -1.52 -3.41 -5.36
C GLY A 76 -0.85 -2.15 -4.89
N SER A 77 -1.28 -1.69 -3.72
CA SER A 77 -0.66 -0.54 -3.06
C SER A 77 -0.78 -0.65 -1.55
N SER A 78 0.00 0.17 -0.85
CA SER A 78 -0.01 0.27 0.61
C SER A 78 0.58 1.62 1.00
N ARG A 79 0.46 1.99 2.27
CA ARG A 79 1.05 3.24 2.76
C ARG A 79 1.31 3.20 4.25
N PHE A 80 2.27 4.05 4.68
CA PHE A 80 2.44 4.44 6.07
C PHE A 80 1.74 5.77 6.29
N TYR A 81 1.20 5.97 7.49
CA TYR A 81 0.53 7.23 7.82
C TYR A 81 0.45 7.43 9.34
N SER A 82 0.02 8.62 9.76
CA SER A 82 -0.18 8.97 11.16
C SER A 82 1.04 8.70 12.03
N PHE A 83 2.19 9.28 11.66
CA PHE A 83 3.40 9.17 12.47
C PHE A 83 3.21 9.90 13.80
N ASP A 84 3.49 9.19 14.89
CA ASP A 84 3.50 9.74 16.26
C ASP A 84 4.96 9.83 16.71
N GLN A 85 5.51 11.03 16.69
CA GLN A 85 6.91 11.26 17.07
C GLN A 85 7.16 10.95 18.54
N ARG A 86 6.20 11.25 19.39
CA ARG A 86 6.34 11.07 20.85
C ARG A 86 6.50 9.60 21.20
N ASN A 87 5.70 8.73 20.60
CA ASN A 87 5.72 7.30 20.85
C ASN A 87 6.57 6.52 19.86
N LYS A 88 7.13 7.21 18.86
CA LYS A 88 7.85 6.59 17.74
C LYS A 88 7.02 5.46 17.12
N ALA A 89 5.80 5.80 16.75
CA ALA A 89 4.83 4.86 16.21
C ALA A 89 4.32 5.34 14.86
N ILE A 90 3.96 4.40 14.00
CA ILE A 90 3.37 4.70 12.69
C ILE A 90 2.27 3.69 12.39
N ARG A 91 1.33 4.08 11.54
CA ARG A 91 0.30 3.17 11.03
C ARG A 91 0.65 2.65 9.67
N LEU A 92 0.33 1.40 9.42
CA LEU A 92 0.45 0.73 8.13
C LEU A 92 -0.94 0.31 7.69
N GLY A 93 -1.39 0.77 6.55
CA GLY A 93 -2.73 0.45 6.09
C GLY A 93 -3.01 0.86 4.67
N PHE A 94 -4.30 0.94 4.35
CA PHE A 94 -4.77 1.22 3.00
C PHE A 94 -4.19 0.24 1.97
N THR A 95 -3.96 -1.00 2.41
CA THR A 95 -3.34 -2.03 1.58
C THR A 95 -4.42 -2.76 0.79
N PHE A 96 -4.20 -2.88 -0.52
CA PHE A 96 -4.96 -3.83 -1.31
C PHE A 96 -4.02 -4.58 -2.25
N ILE A 97 -4.40 -5.80 -2.57
CA ILE A 97 -3.68 -6.67 -3.51
C ILE A 97 -4.74 -7.30 -4.40
N ILE A 98 -4.46 -7.40 -5.70
CA ILE A 98 -5.40 -8.00 -6.65
C ILE A 98 -5.69 -9.45 -6.27
N THR A 99 -6.91 -9.89 -6.58
CA THR A 99 -7.42 -11.19 -6.09
C THR A 99 -6.61 -12.39 -6.53
N GLU A 100 -5.92 -12.30 -7.67
CA GLU A 100 -5.07 -13.39 -8.17
C GLU A 100 -3.96 -13.79 -7.19
N TYR A 101 -3.55 -12.88 -6.33
CA TYR A 101 -2.48 -13.13 -5.35
C TYR A 101 -3.00 -13.47 -3.95
N TRP A 102 -4.33 -13.54 -3.78
CA TRP A 102 -4.92 -13.93 -2.50
C TRP A 102 -4.62 -15.40 -2.24
N GLY A 103 -4.40 -15.75 -0.97
CA GLY A 103 -4.09 -17.12 -0.58
C GLY A 103 -2.67 -17.55 -0.91
N THR A 104 -1.82 -16.61 -1.34
CA THR A 104 -0.40 -16.86 -1.59
C THR A 104 0.45 -16.20 -0.51
N THR A 105 1.78 -16.32 -0.59
CA THR A 105 2.70 -15.66 0.35
C THR A 105 2.87 -14.17 0.08
N THR A 106 2.25 -13.62 -0.96
CA THR A 106 2.46 -12.23 -1.39
C THR A 106 2.12 -11.23 -0.30
N ASN A 107 0.96 -11.36 0.34
CA ASN A 107 0.55 -10.44 1.39
C ASN A 107 1.53 -10.46 2.57
N PHE A 108 2.00 -11.64 2.95
CA PHE A 108 3.02 -11.79 4.00
C PHE A 108 4.31 -11.07 3.61
N ARG A 109 4.77 -11.25 2.37
CA ARG A 109 6.00 -10.61 1.89
C ARG A 109 5.89 -9.10 1.88
N VAL A 110 4.76 -8.57 1.42
CA VAL A 110 4.50 -7.13 1.42
C VAL A 110 4.56 -6.57 2.84
N LYS A 111 3.85 -7.20 3.77
CA LYS A 111 3.83 -6.76 5.16
C LYS A 111 5.21 -6.82 5.78
N LYS A 112 5.95 -7.90 5.53
CA LYS A 112 7.31 -8.05 6.07
C LYS A 112 8.24 -6.93 5.57
N LEU A 113 8.19 -6.63 4.27
CA LEU A 113 8.98 -5.56 3.69
C LEU A 113 8.63 -4.20 4.31
N MET A 114 7.34 -3.91 4.44
CA MET A 114 6.87 -2.65 5.03
C MET A 114 7.30 -2.55 6.51
N ILE A 115 7.12 -3.61 7.27
CA ILE A 115 7.47 -3.65 8.69
C ILE A 115 8.97 -3.50 8.88
N ASP A 116 9.79 -4.25 8.15
CA ASP A 116 11.24 -4.18 8.28
C ASP A 116 11.76 -2.79 7.94
N ASN A 117 11.18 -2.16 6.92
CA ASN A 117 11.56 -0.80 6.55
C ASN A 117 11.17 0.21 7.64
N ALA A 118 9.97 0.08 8.19
CA ALA A 118 9.47 1.00 9.20
C ALA A 118 10.28 0.91 10.51
N PHE A 119 10.67 -0.29 10.93
CA PHE A 119 11.41 -0.48 12.18
C PHE A 119 12.81 0.11 12.15
N LYS A 120 13.29 0.59 11.02
CA LYS A 120 14.51 1.39 10.97
C LYS A 120 14.33 2.75 11.64
N TYR A 121 13.08 3.22 11.76
CA TYR A 121 12.77 4.58 12.19
C TYR A 121 11.80 4.66 13.37
N VAL A 122 11.01 3.61 13.61
CA VAL A 122 9.97 3.62 14.64
C VAL A 122 10.10 2.40 15.55
N ASP A 123 9.49 2.49 16.73
CA ASP A 123 9.50 1.41 17.72
C ASP A 123 8.19 0.59 17.67
N LYS A 124 7.13 1.18 17.14
CA LYS A 124 5.80 0.56 17.12
C LYS A 124 5.13 0.76 15.77
N ILE A 125 4.44 -0.27 15.32
CA ILE A 125 3.64 -0.22 14.10
C ILE A 125 2.22 -0.69 14.44
N TYR A 126 1.23 0.12 14.07
CA TYR A 126 -0.17 -0.24 14.19
C TYR A 126 -0.71 -0.61 12.82
N PHE A 127 -1.50 -1.68 12.75
CA PHE A 127 -2.11 -2.15 11.52
C PHE A 127 -3.58 -1.80 11.49
N ASP A 128 -4.07 -1.42 10.31
CA ASP A 128 -5.50 -1.30 10.10
C ASP A 128 -6.08 -2.70 9.96
N ILE A 129 -7.21 -2.92 10.63
CA ILE A 129 -7.98 -4.16 10.53
C ILE A 129 -9.20 -3.85 9.66
N GLY A 130 -9.28 -4.51 8.53
CA GLY A 130 -10.43 -4.25 7.69
C GLY A 130 -10.37 -4.86 6.36
#